data_c0acd0b85abe31d2f9716a064ca3a556
#
_entry.id   c0acd0b85abe31d2f9716a064ca3a556
#
_cell.length_a   1.000
_cell.length_b   1.000
_cell.length_c   1.000
_cell.angle_alpha   90.00
_cell.angle_beta   90.00
_cell.angle_gamma   90.00
#
_symmetry.space_group_name_H-M   'P 1'
#
loop_
_entity.id
_entity.type
_entity.pdbx_description
1 polymer ?
#
loop_
_entity_poly.entity_id
_entity_poly.type
_entity_poly.pdbx_seq_one_letter_code
_entity_poly.pdbx_strand_id
1 'polypeptide(L)'
;EGGDDFIAGNPVTYFELVLKLYEGATEIEDTKFYFKNGLSLGLDPGYDAGHYNQSAALLSRLVAEDQGVGLAVNAMEIESINDVVIPLEINREAGETFRITVDTFDIFGGVQVYLEDNQNGTMTHLNLEDFVLTPEIALGGVGRFFIHFTQSVLSTQENMSTSHLNAYKLNNQNFITIE
;
A
#
# COMPACT_ATOMS: atom_id res chain seq x y z
N GLU A 1 22.34 -13.40 -41.43
CA GLU A 1 22.95 -12.46 -40.46
C GLU A 1 21.82 -11.69 -39.82
N GLY A 2 21.40 -12.17 -38.66
CA GLY A 2 20.39 -11.50 -37.83
C GLY A 2 21.08 -10.47 -36.97
N GLY A 3 20.83 -9.17 -37.24
CA GLY A 3 21.26 -8.11 -36.36
C GLY A 3 20.47 -8.19 -35.04
N ASP A 4 21.15 -8.38 -33.94
CA ASP A 4 20.63 -8.16 -32.60
C ASP A 4 20.45 -6.65 -32.42
N ASP A 5 19.30 -6.12 -32.81
CA ASP A 5 18.86 -4.80 -32.40
C ASP A 5 18.36 -4.86 -30.94
N PHE A 6 19.25 -5.19 -30.02
CA PHE A 6 19.08 -4.75 -28.65
C PHE A 6 19.33 -3.26 -28.62
N ILE A 7 18.26 -2.48 -28.80
CA ILE A 7 18.28 -1.10 -28.40
C ILE A 7 18.66 -1.13 -26.92
N ALA A 8 19.84 -0.67 -26.60
CA ALA A 8 20.24 -0.37 -25.24
C ALA A 8 19.35 0.80 -24.80
N GLY A 9 18.10 0.48 -24.43
CA GLY A 9 17.22 1.41 -23.74
C GLY A 9 17.92 1.83 -22.47
N ASN A 10 17.84 3.10 -22.13
CA ASN A 10 18.22 3.59 -20.81
C ASN A 10 17.67 2.59 -19.77
N PRO A 11 18.45 2.22 -18.76
CA PRO A 11 17.96 1.35 -17.70
C PRO A 11 16.66 1.96 -17.18
N VAL A 12 15.59 1.18 -17.26
CA VAL A 12 14.29 1.62 -16.76
C VAL A 12 14.46 1.74 -15.25
N THR A 13 14.57 2.95 -14.75
CA THR A 13 14.65 3.20 -13.32
C THR A 13 13.24 3.03 -12.77
N TYR A 14 13.06 2.04 -11.96
CA TYR A 14 11.86 1.83 -11.17
C TYR A 14 12.28 1.53 -9.73
N PHE A 15 11.38 1.74 -8.80
CA PHE A 15 11.53 1.34 -7.41
C PHE A 15 10.51 0.30 -7.09
N GLU A 16 10.89 -0.64 -6.24
CA GLU A 16 10.03 -1.74 -5.83
C GLU A 16 10.01 -1.86 -4.31
N LEU A 17 8.83 -2.10 -3.78
CA LEU A 17 8.62 -2.56 -2.41
C LEU A 17 7.71 -3.77 -2.46
N VAL A 18 8.10 -4.84 -1.77
CA VAL A 18 7.28 -6.03 -1.55
C VAL A 18 6.85 -6.06 -0.10
N LEU A 19 5.54 -6.01 0.10
CA LEU A 19 4.90 -6.14 1.40
C LEU A 19 4.40 -7.57 1.55
N LYS A 20 4.80 -8.26 2.63
CA LYS A 20 4.43 -9.66 2.87
C LYS A 20 3.63 -9.81 4.15
N LEU A 21 2.66 -10.70 4.10
CA LEU A 21 1.86 -11.12 5.25
C LEU A 21 2.23 -12.55 5.66
N TYR A 22 2.53 -12.71 6.93
CA TYR A 22 2.91 -14.00 7.54
C TYR A 22 1.94 -14.41 8.64
N GLU A 23 1.76 -15.72 8.76
CA GLU A 23 1.21 -16.37 9.94
C GLU A 23 2.30 -17.23 10.58
N GLY A 24 2.76 -16.84 11.76
CA GLY A 24 3.97 -17.42 12.37
C GLY A 24 5.19 -17.26 11.44
N ALA A 25 5.74 -18.38 10.98
CA ALA A 25 6.86 -18.42 10.03
C ALA A 25 6.43 -18.62 8.56
N THR A 26 5.14 -18.82 8.31
CA THR A 26 4.61 -19.11 6.97
C THR A 26 4.19 -17.83 6.28
N GLU A 27 4.74 -17.57 5.10
CA GLU A 27 4.25 -16.53 4.20
C GLU A 27 2.89 -16.96 3.64
N ILE A 28 1.90 -16.09 3.78
CA ILE A 28 0.51 -16.33 3.35
C ILE A 28 0.22 -15.60 2.04
N GLU A 29 0.69 -14.35 1.92
CA GLU A 29 0.39 -13.50 0.77
C GLU A 29 1.42 -12.38 0.64
N ASP A 30 1.55 -11.82 -0.56
CA ASP A 30 2.31 -10.60 -0.84
C ASP A 30 1.54 -9.62 -1.73
N THR A 31 1.91 -8.36 -1.68
CA THR A 31 1.52 -7.33 -2.64
C THR A 31 2.71 -6.45 -2.97
N LYS A 32 2.80 -6.00 -4.23
CA LYS A 32 3.96 -5.28 -4.75
C LYS A 32 3.59 -3.87 -5.17
N PHE A 33 4.47 -2.95 -4.87
CA PHE A 33 4.38 -1.56 -5.27
C PHE A 33 5.55 -1.23 -6.19
N TYR A 34 5.23 -0.74 -7.39
CA TYR A 34 6.21 -0.26 -8.34
C TYR A 34 6.05 1.24 -8.56
N PHE A 35 7.16 1.96 -8.55
CA PHE A 35 7.20 3.39 -8.83
C PHE A 35 8.06 3.64 -10.06
N LYS A 36 7.46 4.21 -11.10
CA LYS A 36 8.10 4.40 -12.41
C LYS A 36 7.55 5.65 -13.09
N ASN A 37 8.41 6.36 -13.82
CA ASN A 37 7.98 7.52 -14.61
C ASN A 37 6.92 7.16 -15.66
N GLY A 38 5.94 8.02 -15.79
CA GLY A 38 4.90 7.94 -16.82
C GLY A 38 3.72 7.05 -16.46
N LEU A 39 3.60 6.68 -15.20
CA LEU A 39 2.43 6.00 -14.63
C LEU A 39 1.51 7.00 -13.94
N SER A 40 0.39 6.52 -13.39
CA SER A 40 -0.61 7.33 -12.70
C SER A 40 -0.89 6.80 -11.30
N LEU A 41 -1.86 7.38 -10.59
CA LEU A 41 -2.41 6.83 -9.35
C LEU A 41 -3.67 5.98 -9.59
N GLY A 42 -4.12 5.92 -10.84
CA GLY A 42 -5.21 5.08 -11.31
C GLY A 42 -4.70 3.80 -11.96
N LEU A 43 -5.56 3.13 -12.74
CA LEU A 43 -5.19 1.90 -13.42
C LEU A 43 -4.25 2.16 -14.60
N ASP A 44 -3.07 1.57 -14.57
CA ASP A 44 -2.09 1.58 -15.66
C ASP A 44 -2.00 0.18 -16.30
N PRO A 45 -2.73 -0.07 -17.41
CA PRO A 45 -2.76 -1.38 -18.05
C PRO A 45 -1.38 -1.87 -18.48
N GLY A 46 -1.04 -3.10 -18.08
CA GLY A 46 0.25 -3.71 -18.36
C GLY A 46 1.31 -3.48 -17.28
N TYR A 47 1.01 -2.63 -16.28
CA TYR A 47 1.83 -2.42 -15.10
C TYR A 47 1.12 -2.86 -13.82
N ASP A 48 -0.16 -2.50 -13.67
CA ASP A 48 -1.00 -3.01 -12.59
C ASP A 48 -1.45 -4.43 -12.87
N ALA A 49 -1.56 -5.23 -11.81
CA ALA A 49 -2.11 -6.56 -11.90
C ALA A 49 -3.12 -6.81 -10.78
N GLY A 50 -4.37 -7.07 -11.17
CA GLY A 50 -5.41 -7.55 -10.26
C GLY A 50 -5.02 -8.90 -9.67
N HIS A 51 -5.31 -9.10 -8.39
CA HIS A 51 -5.12 -10.41 -7.78
C HIS A 51 -6.21 -11.36 -8.27
N TYR A 52 -5.85 -12.59 -8.66
CA TYR A 52 -6.81 -13.59 -9.17
C TYR A 52 -7.81 -14.03 -8.09
N ASN A 53 -7.41 -14.03 -6.83
CA ASN A 53 -8.27 -14.28 -5.68
C ASN A 53 -8.58 -12.95 -4.96
N GLN A 54 -9.78 -12.42 -5.17
CA GLN A 54 -10.20 -11.15 -4.56
C GLN A 54 -10.52 -11.26 -3.05
N SER A 55 -10.35 -12.46 -2.46
CA SER A 55 -10.40 -12.69 -1.01
C SER A 55 -9.04 -13.11 -0.46
N ALA A 56 -7.95 -12.79 -1.18
CA ALA A 56 -6.60 -13.02 -0.69
C ALA A 56 -6.32 -12.29 0.63
N ALA A 57 -5.37 -12.79 1.41
CA ALA A 57 -5.12 -12.28 2.76
C ALA A 57 -4.59 -10.84 2.78
N LEU A 58 -3.92 -10.41 1.70
CA LEU A 58 -3.37 -9.07 1.55
C LEU A 58 -3.55 -8.58 0.11
N LEU A 59 -4.19 -7.44 -0.07
CA LEU A 59 -4.42 -6.79 -1.36
C LEU A 59 -4.15 -5.29 -1.20
N SER A 60 -3.60 -4.67 -2.23
CA SER A 60 -3.57 -3.20 -2.34
C SER A 60 -4.72 -2.71 -3.23
N ARG A 61 -5.03 -1.40 -3.17
CA ARG A 61 -6.06 -0.75 -3.96
C ARG A 61 -5.48 0.44 -4.70
N LEU A 62 -6.09 0.79 -5.82
CA LEU A 62 -5.75 2.04 -6.52
C LEU A 62 -5.99 3.26 -5.62
N VAL A 63 -5.12 4.26 -5.73
CA VAL A 63 -5.25 5.52 -5.00
C VAL A 63 -6.31 6.40 -5.65
N ALA A 64 -6.37 6.41 -6.99
CA ALA A 64 -7.36 7.15 -7.76
C ALA A 64 -8.24 6.18 -8.56
N GLU A 65 -9.50 6.53 -8.74
CA GLU A 65 -10.46 5.80 -9.58
C GLU A 65 -10.61 4.31 -9.21
N ASP A 66 -10.46 3.96 -7.92
CA ASP A 66 -10.60 2.58 -7.45
C ASP A 66 -11.99 2.03 -7.80
N GLN A 67 -12.01 0.93 -8.54
CA GLN A 67 -13.23 0.23 -8.97
C GLN A 67 -13.54 -1.00 -8.11
N GLY A 68 -12.86 -1.13 -6.97
CA GLY A 68 -13.10 -2.22 -6.03
C GLY A 68 -12.31 -3.49 -6.36
N VAL A 69 -11.28 -3.41 -7.19
CA VAL A 69 -10.42 -4.56 -7.53
C VAL A 69 -9.19 -4.56 -6.65
N GLY A 70 -8.98 -5.66 -5.94
CA GLY A 70 -7.76 -5.89 -5.17
C GLY A 70 -6.58 -6.22 -6.09
N LEU A 71 -5.45 -5.58 -5.85
CA LEU A 71 -4.25 -5.70 -6.67
C LEU A 71 -3.19 -6.54 -5.97
N ALA A 72 -2.53 -7.40 -6.73
CA ALA A 72 -1.28 -8.06 -6.37
C ALA A 72 -0.05 -7.19 -6.75
N VAL A 73 -0.20 -6.36 -7.78
CA VAL A 73 0.80 -5.38 -8.21
C VAL A 73 0.12 -4.05 -8.44
N ASN A 74 0.62 -3.01 -7.76
CA ASN A 74 0.14 -1.63 -7.85
C ASN A 74 1.29 -0.75 -8.31
N ALA A 75 1.19 -0.22 -9.51
CA ALA A 75 2.24 0.55 -10.15
C ALA A 75 1.84 2.03 -10.22
N MET A 76 2.77 2.93 -9.90
CA MET A 76 2.47 4.35 -9.74
C MET A 76 3.57 5.24 -10.31
N GLU A 77 3.22 6.53 -10.52
CA GLU A 77 4.19 7.55 -10.87
C GLU A 77 5.30 7.64 -9.81
N ILE A 78 6.55 7.74 -10.26
CA ILE A 78 7.73 7.71 -9.38
C ILE A 78 7.73 8.82 -8.33
N GLU A 79 7.24 10.01 -8.67
CA GLU A 79 7.21 11.14 -7.75
C GLU A 79 6.24 10.93 -6.58
N SER A 80 5.22 10.08 -6.76
CA SER A 80 4.24 9.78 -5.72
C SER A 80 4.86 9.06 -4.50
N ILE A 81 6.02 8.42 -4.67
CA ILE A 81 6.76 7.77 -3.57
C ILE A 81 7.12 8.74 -2.42
N ASN A 82 7.12 10.04 -2.69
CA ASN A 82 7.46 11.06 -1.70
C ASN A 82 6.32 11.41 -0.76
N ASP A 83 5.08 11.16 -1.18
CA ASP A 83 3.87 11.43 -0.41
C ASP A 83 2.66 10.72 -1.04
N VAL A 84 2.49 9.44 -0.74
CA VAL A 84 1.31 8.68 -1.18
C VAL A 84 0.78 7.80 -0.07
N VAL A 85 -0.54 7.72 0.01
CA VAL A 85 -1.27 6.85 0.93
C VAL A 85 -2.09 5.86 0.11
N ILE A 86 -1.80 4.57 0.26
CA ILE A 86 -2.41 3.50 -0.52
C ILE A 86 -3.28 2.65 0.39
N PRO A 87 -4.57 2.50 0.10
CA PRO A 87 -5.43 1.62 0.87
C PRO A 87 -5.01 0.16 0.75
N LEU A 88 -5.03 -0.56 1.87
CA LEU A 88 -4.85 -2.00 1.93
C LEU A 88 -6.15 -2.69 2.35
N GLU A 89 -6.36 -3.85 1.78
CA GLU A 89 -7.37 -4.79 2.23
C GLU A 89 -6.66 -6.00 2.84
N ILE A 90 -6.98 -6.28 4.11
CA ILE A 90 -6.43 -7.40 4.85
C ILE A 90 -7.60 -8.30 5.26
N ASN A 91 -7.60 -9.54 4.78
CA ASN A 91 -8.62 -10.54 5.06
C ASN A 91 -8.07 -11.60 6.01
N ARG A 92 -8.50 -11.56 7.28
CA ARG A 92 -8.06 -12.50 8.34
C ARG A 92 -9.21 -12.81 9.27
N GLU A 93 -9.22 -14.02 9.78
CA GLU A 93 -10.21 -14.43 10.78
C GLU A 93 -9.89 -13.88 12.17
N ALA A 94 -10.91 -13.79 13.01
CA ALA A 94 -10.74 -13.40 14.41
C ALA A 94 -9.82 -14.36 15.16
N GLY A 95 -8.89 -13.83 15.96
CA GLY A 95 -7.93 -14.59 16.75
C GLY A 95 -6.69 -15.08 16.00
N GLU A 96 -6.62 -14.92 14.68
CA GLU A 96 -5.44 -15.29 13.88
C GLU A 96 -4.40 -14.18 13.89
N THR A 97 -3.33 -14.39 14.63
CA THR A 97 -2.20 -13.44 14.66
C THR A 97 -1.49 -13.44 13.33
N PHE A 98 -1.33 -12.26 12.75
CA PHE A 98 -0.54 -12.08 11.54
C PHE A 98 0.50 -10.98 11.71
N ARG A 99 1.49 -11.01 10.84
CA ARG A 99 2.60 -10.06 10.78
C ARG A 99 2.76 -9.54 9.35
N ILE A 100 2.93 -8.24 9.21
CA ILE A 100 3.27 -7.59 7.94
C ILE A 100 4.68 -7.04 8.04
N THR A 101 5.49 -7.33 7.00
CA THR A 101 6.88 -6.91 6.89
C THR A 101 7.19 -6.46 5.48
N VAL A 102 8.21 -5.64 5.34
CA VAL A 102 8.82 -5.30 4.05
C VAL A 102 9.90 -6.32 3.75
N ASP A 103 9.77 -7.05 2.63
CA ASP A 103 10.75 -8.06 2.20
C ASP A 103 11.80 -7.48 1.25
N THR A 104 11.36 -6.75 0.24
CA THR A 104 12.25 -6.08 -0.71
C THR A 104 12.04 -4.59 -0.63
N PHE A 105 13.15 -3.88 -0.44
CA PHE A 105 13.18 -2.44 -0.31
C PHE A 105 14.24 -1.88 -1.25
N ASP A 106 13.89 -1.76 -2.53
CA ASP A 106 14.75 -1.11 -3.53
C ASP A 106 14.18 0.28 -3.85
N ILE A 107 14.28 1.16 -2.86
CA ILE A 107 13.77 2.52 -2.91
C ILE A 107 14.89 3.49 -2.56
N PHE A 108 14.90 4.67 -3.14
CA PHE A 108 15.86 5.74 -2.83
C PHE A 108 15.98 6.01 -1.33
N GLY A 109 17.22 6.24 -0.90
CA GLY A 109 17.50 6.60 0.48
C GLY A 109 16.68 7.78 0.95
N GLY A 110 16.04 7.63 2.11
CA GLY A 110 15.24 8.66 2.75
C GLY A 110 13.74 8.44 2.70
N VAL A 111 13.23 7.56 1.86
CA VAL A 111 11.80 7.21 1.88
C VAL A 111 11.49 6.38 3.12
N GLN A 112 10.46 6.79 3.84
CA GLN A 112 9.93 6.09 5.00
C GLN A 112 8.62 5.41 4.62
N VAL A 113 8.41 4.20 5.12
CA VAL A 113 7.22 3.41 4.88
C VAL A 113 6.52 3.13 6.20
N TYR A 114 5.26 3.53 6.31
CA TYR A 114 4.46 3.30 7.50
C TYR A 114 3.21 2.52 7.16
N LEU A 115 2.81 1.62 8.05
CA LEU A 115 1.49 1.01 8.03
C LEU A 115 0.62 1.67 9.09
N GLU A 116 -0.49 2.23 8.66
CA GLU A 116 -1.52 2.80 9.50
C GLU A 116 -2.59 1.77 9.81
N ASP A 117 -2.95 1.59 11.09
CA ASP A 117 -4.21 1.00 11.53
C ASP A 117 -5.12 2.13 12.02
N ASN A 118 -5.96 2.62 11.12
CA ASN A 118 -6.85 3.74 11.37
C ASN A 118 -7.87 3.45 12.49
N GLN A 119 -8.23 2.18 12.70
CA GLN A 119 -9.14 1.80 13.79
C GLN A 119 -8.49 1.97 15.16
N ASN A 120 -7.20 1.64 15.27
CA ASN A 120 -6.44 1.75 16.52
C ASN A 120 -5.70 3.09 16.65
N GLY A 121 -5.66 3.89 15.59
CA GLY A 121 -4.93 5.16 15.55
C GLY A 121 -3.42 4.98 15.69
N THR A 122 -2.87 3.89 15.15
CA THR A 122 -1.44 3.57 15.25
C THR A 122 -0.74 3.61 13.90
N MET A 123 0.54 4.01 13.93
CA MET A 123 1.45 4.03 12.77
C MET A 123 2.65 3.16 13.09
N THR A 124 2.90 2.13 12.30
CA THR A 124 4.09 1.26 12.43
C THR A 124 5.10 1.61 11.36
N HIS A 125 6.32 1.91 11.74
CA HIS A 125 7.42 2.26 10.83
C HIS A 125 8.06 1.00 10.24
N LEU A 126 7.58 0.55 9.08
CA LEU A 126 7.97 -0.72 8.48
C LEU A 126 9.45 -0.80 8.04
N ASN A 127 10.16 0.32 7.94
CA ASN A 127 11.60 0.29 7.73
C ASN A 127 12.37 -0.20 8.96
N LEU A 128 11.75 -0.17 10.16
CA LEU A 128 12.41 -0.46 11.43
C LEU A 128 11.83 -1.67 12.15
N GLU A 129 10.53 -1.91 12.00
CA GLU A 129 9.82 -2.96 12.72
C GLU A 129 8.66 -3.54 11.92
N ASP A 130 8.26 -4.74 12.25
CA ASP A 130 7.10 -5.40 11.65
C ASP A 130 5.80 -4.95 12.32
N PHE A 131 4.73 -4.84 11.55
CA PHE A 131 3.39 -4.70 12.09
C PHE A 131 2.86 -6.08 12.52
N VAL A 132 2.36 -6.19 13.75
CA VAL A 132 1.79 -7.44 14.29
C VAL A 132 0.42 -7.16 14.87
N LEU A 133 -0.58 -7.94 14.48
CA LEU A 133 -1.94 -7.82 14.98
C LEU A 133 -2.60 -9.19 15.18
N THR A 134 -3.35 -9.30 16.30
CA THR A 134 -4.33 -10.38 16.51
C THR A 134 -5.70 -9.71 16.50
N PRO A 135 -6.49 -9.86 15.44
CA PRO A 135 -7.79 -9.21 15.36
C PRO A 135 -8.81 -9.86 16.32
N GLU A 136 -9.59 -9.05 17.01
CA GLU A 136 -10.69 -9.54 17.87
C GLU A 136 -11.93 -9.95 17.05
N ILE A 137 -12.10 -9.37 15.87
CA ILE A 137 -13.15 -9.69 14.90
C ILE A 137 -12.50 -9.94 13.54
N ALA A 138 -13.19 -10.70 12.68
CA ALA A 138 -12.70 -10.94 11.33
C ALA A 138 -12.46 -9.62 10.58
N LEU A 139 -11.33 -9.57 9.87
CA LEU A 139 -10.94 -8.44 9.04
C LEU A 139 -11.39 -8.66 7.60
N GLY A 140 -11.75 -7.58 6.93
CA GLY A 140 -12.08 -7.58 5.51
C GLY A 140 -12.43 -6.19 5.02
N GLY A 141 -12.29 -6.00 3.70
CA GLY A 141 -12.55 -4.73 3.06
C GLY A 141 -11.48 -3.66 3.31
N VAL A 142 -11.74 -2.48 2.79
CA VAL A 142 -10.82 -1.32 2.84
C VAL A 142 -11.25 -0.30 3.90
N GLY A 143 -10.32 0.60 4.26
CA GLY A 143 -10.62 1.75 5.13
C GLY A 143 -10.06 1.63 6.55
N ARG A 144 -9.53 0.47 6.93
CA ARG A 144 -8.82 0.32 8.19
C ARG A 144 -7.31 0.46 8.03
N PHE A 145 -6.72 -0.19 7.03
CA PHE A 145 -5.28 -0.22 6.85
C PHE A 145 -4.85 0.60 5.64
N PHE A 146 -3.76 1.34 5.82
CA PHE A 146 -3.16 2.14 4.77
C PHE A 146 -1.64 2.01 4.83
N ILE A 147 -0.98 1.95 3.67
CA ILE A 147 0.46 2.08 3.60
C ILE A 147 0.81 3.48 3.12
N HIS A 148 1.73 4.13 3.83
CA HIS A 148 2.22 5.47 3.55
C HIS A 148 3.66 5.39 3.06
N PHE A 149 3.93 6.04 1.95
CA PHE A 149 5.27 6.33 1.48
C PHE A 149 5.51 7.82 1.64
N THR A 150 6.59 8.21 2.28
CA THR A 150 6.91 9.62 2.50
C THR A 150 8.41 9.84 2.67
N GLN A 151 8.90 11.01 2.31
CA GLN A 151 10.25 11.45 2.65
C GLN A 151 10.32 12.11 4.04
N SER A 152 9.18 12.36 4.66
CA SER A 152 9.09 12.94 6.00
C SER A 152 8.98 11.86 7.06
N VAL A 153 9.67 12.01 8.19
CA VAL A 153 9.48 11.13 9.35
C VAL A 153 8.14 11.45 9.98
N LEU A 154 7.19 10.53 9.87
CA LEU A 154 5.91 10.65 10.56
C LEU A 154 6.13 10.35 12.05
N SER A 155 5.99 11.37 12.90
CA SER A 155 6.16 11.20 14.34
C SER A 155 4.89 10.63 14.97
N THR A 156 5.03 9.56 15.75
CA THR A 156 3.92 8.93 16.48
C THR A 156 3.55 9.66 17.77
N GLN A 157 4.12 10.83 18.05
CA GLN A 157 3.81 11.59 19.26
C GLN A 157 3.14 12.93 18.97
N GLU A 158 1.88 12.99 19.39
CA GLU A 158 1.12 14.17 19.78
C GLU A 158 0.97 15.32 18.78
N ASN A 159 -0.23 15.44 18.34
CA ASN A 159 -0.86 16.45 17.49
C ASN A 159 -1.04 16.01 16.04
N MET A 160 -1.90 15.03 15.82
CA MET A 160 -2.67 15.01 14.60
C MET A 160 -3.52 16.28 14.58
N SER A 161 -2.93 17.34 14.06
CA SER A 161 -3.67 18.49 13.59
C SER A 161 -4.63 17.97 12.52
N THR A 162 -5.90 17.99 12.81
CA THR A 162 -7.03 17.50 12.01
C THR A 162 -7.20 18.21 10.65
N SER A 163 -6.14 18.42 9.89
CA SER A 163 -6.19 19.16 8.63
C SER A 163 -6.19 18.29 7.36
N HIS A 164 -6.18 16.98 7.47
CA HIS A 164 -6.28 16.08 6.30
C HIS A 164 -7.37 15.02 6.51
N LEU A 165 -8.61 15.45 6.47
CA LEU A 165 -9.77 14.57 6.30
C LEU A 165 -9.94 14.31 4.80
N ASN A 166 -9.39 13.20 4.30
CA ASN A 166 -9.78 12.67 3.01
C ASN A 166 -11.15 12.02 3.16
N ALA A 167 -12.21 12.76 2.80
CA ALA A 167 -13.56 12.23 2.78
C ALA A 167 -13.76 11.36 1.54
N TYR A 168 -13.79 10.06 1.70
CA TYR A 168 -14.23 9.15 0.65
C TYR A 168 -15.76 9.27 0.47
N LYS A 169 -16.20 9.59 -0.75
CA LYS A 169 -17.61 9.68 -1.09
C LYS A 169 -18.18 8.29 -1.34
N LEU A 170 -18.80 7.70 -0.33
CA LEU A 170 -19.76 6.62 -0.57
C LEU A 170 -21.08 7.22 -1.05
N ASN A 171 -21.63 6.61 -2.11
CA ASN A 171 -22.87 6.97 -2.76
C ASN A 171 -23.91 7.64 -1.86
N ASN A 172 -24.27 8.85 -2.26
CA ASN A 172 -25.48 9.58 -1.83
C ASN A 172 -25.72 9.67 -0.33
N GLN A 173 -25.00 10.53 0.39
CA GLN A 173 -25.58 11.48 1.35
C GLN A 173 -24.55 12.15 2.28
N ASN A 174 -24.73 13.47 2.36
CA ASN A 174 -24.52 14.41 3.47
C ASN A 174 -23.11 14.66 4.02
N PHE A 175 -22.73 15.91 3.86
CA PHE A 175 -21.56 16.58 4.41
C PHE A 175 -21.49 16.46 5.93
N ILE A 176 -20.34 16.15 6.47
CA ILE A 176 -20.00 16.38 7.87
C ILE A 176 -19.22 17.70 7.89
N THR A 177 -19.79 18.71 8.53
CA THR A 177 -19.11 19.96 8.86
C THR A 177 -18.46 19.77 10.22
N ILE A 178 -17.15 19.97 10.31
CA ILE A 178 -16.44 20.05 11.60
C ILE A 178 -16.06 21.52 11.76
N GLU A 179 -16.53 22.17 12.84
CA GLU A 179 -16.10 23.47 13.31
C GLU A 179 -14.82 23.34 14.13
#